data_d06fc3fcd72a47982247b4085f22fe03
#
_entry.id   d06fc3fcd72a47982247b4085f22fe03
#
_cell.length_a   1.000
_cell.length_b   1.000
_cell.length_c   1.000
_cell.angle_alpha   90.00
_cell.angle_beta   90.00
_cell.angle_gamma   90.00
#
_symmetry.space_group_name_H-M   'P 1'
#
loop_
_entity.id
_entity.type
_entity.pdbx_description
1 polymer ?
#
loop_
_entity_poly.entity_id
_entity_poly.type
_entity_poly.pdbx_seq_one_letter_code
_entity_poly.pdbx_strand_id
1 'polypeptide(L)'
;VQTKSKTTGYYVGTRAFETPELKLLVDSVQSSKFITHKKTLALIKKIENLASIYDAQLLQRQVYVHGRVKSMNESVYYNVDEISDAISRDRQIRFHYFEYTISKQRRYRKAGAYYVVSPLALMWDNENYYLLAWDAEAELRKHYRVDKMTDISALEAPREGTEDLSQLDLSASVSYTHLTLPT
;
A
#
# COMPACT_ATOMS: atom_id res chain seq x y z
N VAL A 1 16.81 -33.34 53.54
CA VAL A 1 16.26 -33.82 52.25
C VAL A 1 15.78 -32.59 51.54
N GLN A 2 16.56 -32.09 50.57
CA GLN A 2 16.15 -30.96 49.71
C GLN A 2 15.28 -31.51 48.59
N THR A 3 13.99 -31.21 48.61
CA THR A 3 13.08 -31.41 47.49
C THR A 3 13.35 -30.34 46.44
N LYS A 4 14.01 -30.70 45.32
CA LYS A 4 14.07 -29.87 44.11
C LYS A 4 12.66 -29.78 43.51
N SER A 5 12.03 -28.61 43.63
CA SER A 5 10.82 -28.28 42.89
C SER A 5 11.14 -28.32 41.38
N LYS A 6 10.59 -29.30 40.67
CA LYS A 6 10.61 -29.32 39.18
C LYS A 6 9.63 -28.26 38.70
N THR A 7 10.13 -27.11 38.32
CA THR A 7 9.33 -26.12 37.57
C THR A 7 9.14 -26.67 36.17
N THR A 8 7.93 -27.14 35.85
CA THR A 8 7.57 -27.55 34.48
C THR A 8 7.32 -26.30 33.68
N GLY A 9 8.25 -25.94 32.80
CA GLY A 9 8.06 -24.83 31.85
C GLY A 9 7.41 -25.36 30.58
N TYR A 10 6.38 -24.67 30.10
CA TYR A 10 5.79 -24.90 28.78
C TYR A 10 6.44 -23.94 27.77
N TYR A 11 6.84 -24.44 26.61
CA TYR A 11 7.35 -23.62 25.54
C TYR A 11 6.62 -23.99 24.23
N VAL A 12 6.47 -23.00 23.35
CA VAL A 12 5.94 -23.21 22.01
C VAL A 12 7.07 -23.78 21.15
N GLY A 13 6.94 -25.03 20.72
CA GLY A 13 8.00 -25.76 20.00
C GLY A 13 8.29 -25.21 18.59
N THR A 14 7.27 -24.63 17.92
CA THR A 14 7.41 -23.99 16.60
C THR A 14 6.71 -22.65 16.62
N ARG A 15 7.46 -21.59 16.32
CA ARG A 15 6.91 -20.25 16.11
C ARG A 15 6.88 -19.96 14.63
N ALA A 16 5.80 -19.34 14.14
CA ALA A 16 5.69 -18.89 12.74
C ALA A 16 6.74 -17.81 12.40
N PHE A 17 7.11 -17.01 13.41
CA PHE A 17 8.12 -15.94 13.28
C PHE A 17 9.04 -15.93 14.50
N GLU A 18 10.31 -15.63 14.26
CA GLU A 18 11.26 -15.32 15.33
C GLU A 18 11.13 -13.86 15.78
N THR A 19 11.56 -13.55 17.01
CA THR A 19 11.49 -12.19 17.56
C THR A 19 12.22 -11.14 16.67
N PRO A 20 13.41 -11.41 16.09
CA PRO A 20 14.05 -10.48 15.16
C PRO A 20 13.25 -10.22 13.90
N GLU A 21 12.55 -11.22 13.36
CA GLU A 21 11.69 -11.09 12.18
C GLU A 21 10.49 -10.20 12.48
N LEU A 22 9.84 -10.41 13.63
CA LEU A 22 8.74 -9.54 14.08
C LEU A 22 9.20 -8.09 14.28
N LYS A 23 10.42 -7.86 14.80
CA LYS A 23 11.00 -6.52 14.90
C LYS A 23 11.17 -5.88 13.53
N LEU A 24 11.67 -6.62 12.54
CA LEU A 24 11.82 -6.12 11.16
C LEU A 24 10.46 -5.76 10.55
N LEU A 25 9.43 -6.57 10.79
CA LEU A 25 8.06 -6.27 10.33
C LEU A 25 7.51 -4.99 10.98
N VAL A 26 7.70 -4.81 12.29
CA VAL A 26 7.29 -3.58 13.00
C VAL A 26 8.02 -2.37 12.43
N ASP A 27 9.34 -2.44 12.25
CA ASP A 27 10.14 -1.35 11.74
C ASP A 27 9.72 -0.98 10.29
N SER A 28 9.40 -1.99 9.45
CA SER A 28 8.92 -1.79 8.08
C SER A 28 7.55 -1.10 8.05
N VAL A 29 6.61 -1.51 8.89
CA VAL A 29 5.30 -0.87 9.03
C VAL A 29 5.43 0.55 9.58
N GLN A 30 6.30 0.75 10.57
CA GLN A 30 6.55 2.05 11.17
C GLN A 30 7.14 3.05 10.17
N SER A 31 8.09 2.62 9.34
CA SER A 31 8.77 3.45 8.36
C SER A 31 7.93 3.75 7.11
N SER A 32 6.91 2.97 6.82
CA SER A 32 6.08 3.13 5.63
C SER A 32 5.37 4.49 5.60
N LYS A 33 5.48 5.21 4.48
CA LYS A 33 4.80 6.50 4.24
C LYS A 33 3.40 6.33 3.67
N PHE A 34 3.13 5.21 2.98
CA PHE A 34 1.91 5.06 2.22
C PHE A 34 0.68 4.74 3.09
N ILE A 35 0.87 4.25 4.31
CA ILE A 35 -0.20 4.01 5.27
C ILE A 35 -0.31 5.13 6.31
N THR A 36 -1.53 5.35 6.82
CA THR A 36 -1.78 6.38 7.84
C THR A 36 -1.17 6.00 9.19
N HIS A 37 -0.99 6.99 10.07
CA HIS A 37 -0.52 6.75 11.43
C HIS A 37 -1.44 5.79 12.20
N LYS A 38 -2.76 5.97 12.09
CA LYS A 38 -3.78 5.11 12.71
C LYS A 38 -3.65 3.65 12.25
N LYS A 39 -3.49 3.44 10.93
CA LYS A 39 -3.31 2.10 10.36
C LYS A 39 -1.99 1.47 10.77
N THR A 40 -0.91 2.25 10.86
CA THR A 40 0.38 1.81 11.38
C THR A 40 0.24 1.21 12.78
N LEU A 41 -0.36 1.94 13.72
CA LEU A 41 -0.57 1.46 15.09
C LEU A 41 -1.42 0.18 15.14
N ALA A 42 -2.49 0.13 14.34
CA ALA A 42 -3.35 -1.06 14.26
C ALA A 42 -2.60 -2.30 13.72
N LEU A 43 -1.72 -2.12 12.72
CA LEU A 43 -0.91 -3.22 12.17
C LEU A 43 0.16 -3.68 13.16
N ILE A 44 0.86 -2.76 13.83
CA ILE A 44 1.85 -3.08 14.85
C ILE A 44 1.21 -3.92 15.95
N LYS A 45 0.02 -3.52 16.45
CA LYS A 45 -0.70 -4.29 17.45
C LYS A 45 -1.06 -5.70 16.97
N LYS A 46 -1.35 -5.90 15.69
CA LYS A 46 -1.59 -7.23 15.12
C LYS A 46 -0.30 -8.06 15.06
N ILE A 47 0.84 -7.44 14.74
CA ILE A 47 2.15 -8.10 14.72
C ILE A 47 2.55 -8.50 16.15
N GLU A 48 2.34 -7.63 17.14
CA GLU A 48 2.58 -7.94 18.55
C GLU A 48 1.83 -9.19 19.03
N ASN A 49 0.60 -9.40 18.53
CA ASN A 49 -0.20 -10.59 18.85
C ASN A 49 0.36 -11.92 18.28
N LEU A 50 1.32 -11.86 17.35
CA LEU A 50 2.04 -13.03 16.83
C LEU A 50 3.20 -13.45 17.76
N ALA A 51 3.57 -12.58 18.70
CA ALA A 51 4.62 -12.83 19.68
C ALA A 51 4.06 -13.37 21.00
N SER A 52 4.95 -13.91 21.85
CA SER A 52 4.60 -14.16 23.25
C SER A 52 4.38 -12.83 24.00
N ILE A 53 3.64 -12.87 25.12
CA ILE A 53 3.39 -11.68 25.95
C ILE A 53 4.71 -10.98 26.35
N TYR A 54 5.76 -11.75 26.62
CA TYR A 54 7.09 -11.22 26.98
C TYR A 54 7.82 -10.60 25.78
N ASP A 55 7.74 -11.24 24.60
CA ASP A 55 8.37 -10.75 23.39
C ASP A 55 7.63 -9.52 22.81
N ALA A 56 6.29 -9.47 22.97
CA ALA A 56 5.48 -8.32 22.54
C ALA A 56 5.93 -7.00 23.18
N GLN A 57 6.32 -7.04 24.46
CA GLN A 57 6.88 -5.87 25.14
C GLN A 57 8.21 -5.40 24.53
N LEU A 58 9.00 -6.34 24.00
CA LEU A 58 10.27 -6.04 23.32
C LEU A 58 10.06 -5.50 21.89
N LEU A 59 8.87 -5.72 21.31
CA LEU A 59 8.51 -5.19 19.99
C LEU A 59 8.07 -3.72 20.05
N GLN A 60 7.66 -3.23 21.22
CA GLN A 60 7.34 -1.81 21.43
C GLN A 60 8.62 -0.96 21.41
N ARG A 61 9.30 -0.96 20.28
CA ARG A 61 10.51 -0.18 20.08
C ARG A 61 10.18 1.27 19.80
N GLN A 62 10.97 2.14 20.40
CA GLN A 62 11.01 3.55 20.06
C GLN A 62 11.90 3.77 18.83
N VAL A 63 11.53 3.20 17.67
CA VAL A 63 12.14 3.60 16.42
C VAL A 63 11.51 4.92 16.01
N TYR A 64 12.18 6.01 16.32
CA TYR A 64 11.77 7.34 15.89
C TYR A 64 12.10 7.51 14.41
N VAL A 65 11.08 7.43 13.55
CA VAL A 65 11.21 7.77 12.13
C VAL A 65 11.06 9.28 12.00
N HIS A 66 12.19 10.00 12.00
CA HIS A 66 12.20 11.45 11.91
C HIS A 66 11.75 11.94 10.51
N GLY A 67 10.86 12.94 10.47
CA GLY A 67 10.52 13.69 9.25
C GLY A 67 9.66 12.96 8.22
N ARG A 68 9.09 11.79 8.52
CA ARG A 68 8.22 11.07 7.57
C ARG A 68 6.76 11.49 7.71
N VAL A 69 6.29 12.24 6.72
CA VAL A 69 4.86 12.54 6.59
C VAL A 69 4.16 11.31 6.04
N LYS A 70 3.28 10.71 6.84
CA LYS A 70 2.47 9.56 6.42
C LYS A 70 1.29 9.99 5.55
N SER A 71 0.75 9.06 4.76
CA SER A 71 -0.46 9.28 3.98
C SER A 71 -1.62 9.73 4.87
N MET A 72 -2.47 10.60 4.33
CA MET A 72 -3.74 11.02 4.95
C MET A 72 -4.93 10.21 4.39
N ASN A 73 -4.71 9.33 3.41
CA ASN A 73 -5.75 8.52 2.81
C ASN A 73 -5.78 7.13 3.47
N GLU A 74 -6.77 6.87 4.31
CA GLU A 74 -6.94 5.59 5.00
C GLU A 74 -7.35 4.45 4.07
N SER A 75 -7.82 4.74 2.87
CA SER A 75 -8.27 3.74 1.90
C SER A 75 -7.17 3.20 1.00
N VAL A 76 -5.94 3.72 1.08
CA VAL A 76 -4.87 3.41 0.10
C VAL A 76 -4.65 1.91 -0.08
N TYR A 77 -4.61 1.14 1.00
CA TYR A 77 -4.37 -0.30 0.91
C TYR A 77 -5.58 -1.07 0.36
N TYR A 78 -6.81 -0.59 0.58
CA TYR A 78 -8.01 -1.13 -0.07
C TYR A 78 -8.03 -0.77 -1.56
N ASN A 79 -7.58 0.43 -1.90
CA ASN A 79 -7.44 0.85 -3.29
C ASN A 79 -6.49 -0.06 -4.06
N VAL A 80 -5.35 -0.44 -3.45
CA VAL A 80 -4.39 -1.38 -4.04
C VAL A 80 -5.03 -2.74 -4.26
N ASP A 81 -5.78 -3.25 -3.28
CA ASP A 81 -6.47 -4.54 -3.34
C ASP A 81 -7.53 -4.55 -4.46
N GLU A 82 -8.38 -3.54 -4.51
CA GLU A 82 -9.42 -3.39 -5.54
C GLU A 82 -8.83 -3.32 -6.96
N ILE A 83 -7.73 -2.57 -7.13
CA ILE A 83 -7.03 -2.49 -8.42
C ILE A 83 -6.42 -3.83 -8.80
N SER A 84 -5.80 -4.55 -7.85
CA SER A 84 -5.20 -5.87 -8.09
C SER A 84 -6.26 -6.88 -8.50
N ASP A 85 -7.42 -6.86 -7.84
CA ASP A 85 -8.54 -7.72 -8.16
C ASP A 85 -9.11 -7.43 -9.56
N ALA A 86 -9.29 -6.15 -9.90
CA ALA A 86 -9.74 -5.74 -11.23
C ALA A 86 -8.75 -6.18 -12.35
N ILE A 87 -7.44 -6.08 -12.10
CA ILE A 87 -6.41 -6.59 -13.03
C ILE A 87 -6.56 -8.11 -13.21
N SER A 88 -6.73 -8.85 -12.12
CA SER A 88 -6.84 -10.31 -12.11
C SER A 88 -8.10 -10.81 -12.83
N ARG A 89 -9.19 -10.05 -12.74
CA ARG A 89 -10.49 -10.35 -13.38
C ARG A 89 -10.63 -9.78 -14.79
N ASP A 90 -9.61 -9.14 -15.31
CA ASP A 90 -9.64 -8.47 -16.62
C ASP A 90 -10.76 -7.42 -16.72
N ARG A 91 -10.86 -6.51 -15.74
CA ARG A 91 -11.92 -5.50 -15.65
C ARG A 91 -11.38 -4.08 -15.67
N GLN A 92 -12.12 -3.19 -16.33
CA GLN A 92 -11.92 -1.75 -16.20
C GLN A 92 -12.28 -1.29 -14.80
N ILE A 93 -11.73 -0.14 -14.39
CA ILE A 93 -12.06 0.52 -13.12
C ILE A 93 -12.53 1.94 -13.35
N ARG A 94 -13.35 2.43 -12.42
CA ARG A 94 -13.63 3.86 -12.29
C ARG A 94 -13.18 4.36 -10.93
N PHE A 95 -12.79 5.65 -10.86
CA PHE A 95 -12.38 6.28 -9.62
C PHE A 95 -12.44 7.80 -9.73
N HIS A 96 -12.47 8.50 -8.59
CA HIS A 96 -12.19 9.93 -8.51
C HIS A 96 -10.72 10.17 -8.24
N TYR A 97 -10.14 11.18 -8.90
CA TYR A 97 -8.75 11.59 -8.70
C TYR A 97 -8.67 12.99 -8.11
N PHE A 98 -7.85 13.16 -7.06
CA PHE A 98 -7.74 14.43 -6.36
C PHE A 98 -6.29 14.86 -6.16
N GLU A 99 -6.11 16.13 -5.88
CA GLU A 99 -4.87 16.76 -5.45
C GLU A 99 -5.07 17.43 -4.10
N TYR A 100 -3.99 17.56 -3.32
CA TYR A 100 -4.02 18.38 -2.12
C TYR A 100 -3.69 19.83 -2.48
N THR A 101 -4.49 20.77 -2.01
CA THR A 101 -4.19 22.20 -2.05
C THR A 101 -3.09 22.53 -1.04
N ILE A 102 -2.54 23.76 -1.10
CA ILE A 102 -1.58 24.29 -0.11
C ILE A 102 -2.17 24.22 1.32
N SER A 103 -3.48 24.40 1.45
CA SER A 103 -4.23 24.24 2.72
C SER A 103 -4.52 22.80 3.12
N LYS A 104 -3.92 21.80 2.43
CA LYS A 104 -4.12 20.34 2.63
C LYS A 104 -5.56 19.87 2.45
N GLN A 105 -6.39 20.61 1.73
CA GLN A 105 -7.74 20.18 1.33
C GLN A 105 -7.68 19.40 0.03
N ARG A 106 -8.59 18.42 -0.14
CA ARG A 106 -8.71 17.67 -1.38
C ARG A 106 -9.42 18.51 -2.44
N ARG A 107 -8.81 18.60 -3.61
CA ARG A 107 -9.43 19.22 -4.81
C ARG A 107 -9.53 18.13 -5.88
N TYR A 108 -10.75 17.73 -6.20
CA TYR A 108 -10.98 16.75 -7.25
C TYR A 108 -10.68 17.31 -8.63
N ARG A 109 -10.00 16.51 -9.46
CA ARG A 109 -9.78 16.80 -10.88
C ARG A 109 -11.05 16.52 -11.70
N LYS A 110 -11.10 16.96 -12.95
CA LYS A 110 -12.26 16.83 -13.85
C LYS A 110 -13.59 17.29 -13.18
N ALA A 111 -13.53 18.34 -12.33
CA ALA A 111 -14.70 18.81 -11.56
C ALA A 111 -15.41 17.70 -10.74
N GLY A 112 -14.68 16.68 -10.31
CA GLY A 112 -15.22 15.55 -9.58
C GLY A 112 -15.83 14.44 -10.44
N ALA A 113 -15.68 14.47 -11.77
CA ALA A 113 -16.09 13.37 -12.61
C ALA A 113 -15.22 12.12 -12.40
N TYR A 114 -15.79 10.95 -12.68
CA TYR A 114 -15.06 9.70 -12.67
C TYR A 114 -14.04 9.63 -13.83
N TYR A 115 -12.89 9.07 -13.53
CA TYR A 115 -11.99 8.49 -14.50
C TYR A 115 -12.40 7.06 -14.75
N VAL A 116 -12.48 6.63 -16.01
CA VAL A 116 -12.69 5.24 -16.41
C VAL A 116 -11.46 4.82 -17.18
N VAL A 117 -10.76 3.78 -16.71
CA VAL A 117 -9.50 3.32 -17.30
C VAL A 117 -9.37 1.82 -17.20
N SER A 118 -8.51 1.24 -18.06
CA SER A 118 -8.10 -0.15 -17.99
C SER A 118 -6.82 -0.27 -17.15
N PRO A 119 -6.87 -0.81 -15.93
CA PRO A 119 -5.68 -0.97 -15.09
C PRO A 119 -4.74 -2.00 -15.73
N LEU A 120 -3.48 -1.64 -15.94
CA LEU A 120 -2.49 -2.50 -16.59
C LEU A 120 -1.52 -3.13 -15.58
N ALA A 121 -0.94 -2.31 -14.71
CA ALA A 121 0.00 -2.77 -13.69
C ALA A 121 0.00 -1.85 -12.46
N LEU A 122 0.26 -2.43 -11.28
CA LEU A 122 0.63 -1.71 -10.08
C LEU A 122 2.15 -1.70 -9.95
N MET A 123 2.71 -0.53 -9.69
CA MET A 123 4.14 -0.31 -9.52
C MET A 123 4.40 0.31 -8.15
N TRP A 124 5.52 -0.08 -7.54
CA TRP A 124 5.97 0.50 -6.29
C TRP A 124 7.21 1.34 -6.54
N ASP A 125 7.14 2.63 -6.26
CA ASP A 125 8.26 3.54 -6.36
C ASP A 125 8.20 4.64 -5.30
N ASN A 126 9.36 5.01 -4.75
CA ASN A 126 9.51 6.04 -3.73
C ASN A 126 8.46 5.94 -2.59
N GLU A 127 8.24 4.72 -2.11
CA GLU A 127 7.28 4.40 -1.04
C GLU A 127 5.81 4.77 -1.39
N ASN A 128 5.45 4.77 -2.68
CA ASN A 128 4.09 4.97 -3.16
C ASN A 128 3.72 3.92 -4.20
N TYR A 129 2.43 3.56 -4.23
CA TYR A 129 1.88 2.79 -5.34
C TYR A 129 1.46 3.71 -6.48
N TYR A 130 1.81 3.30 -7.69
CA TYR A 130 1.40 3.90 -8.94
C TYR A 130 0.62 2.89 -9.76
N LEU A 131 -0.50 3.31 -10.29
CA LEU A 131 -1.26 2.56 -11.27
C LEU A 131 -0.82 3.01 -12.66
N LEU A 132 -0.30 2.09 -13.48
CA LEU A 132 -0.23 2.25 -14.93
C LEU A 132 -1.57 1.81 -15.51
N ALA A 133 -2.24 2.66 -16.26
CA ALA A 133 -3.53 2.36 -16.86
C ALA A 133 -3.62 2.90 -18.28
N TRP A 134 -4.40 2.23 -19.12
CA TRP A 134 -4.82 2.71 -20.44
C TRP A 134 -6.06 3.57 -20.29
N ASP A 135 -5.99 4.78 -20.80
CA ASP A 135 -7.10 5.73 -20.87
C ASP A 135 -7.62 5.74 -22.31
N ALA A 136 -8.76 5.08 -22.57
CA ALA A 136 -9.33 4.94 -23.90
C ALA A 136 -9.81 6.28 -24.49
N GLU A 137 -10.25 7.23 -23.65
CA GLU A 137 -10.66 8.58 -24.10
C GLU A 137 -9.47 9.37 -24.65
N ALA A 138 -8.30 9.19 -24.07
CA ALA A 138 -7.09 9.89 -24.48
C ALA A 138 -6.18 9.04 -25.39
N GLU A 139 -6.52 7.78 -25.62
CA GLU A 139 -5.75 6.79 -26.40
C GLU A 139 -4.28 6.68 -25.95
N LEU A 140 -4.03 6.77 -24.64
CA LEU A 140 -2.67 6.70 -24.11
C LEU A 140 -2.60 6.08 -22.72
N ARG A 141 -1.39 5.61 -22.36
CA ARG A 141 -1.09 5.11 -21.03
C ARG A 141 -0.82 6.27 -20.08
N LYS A 142 -1.44 6.19 -18.90
CA LYS A 142 -1.31 7.21 -17.84
C LYS A 142 -0.88 6.56 -16.53
N HIS A 143 -0.17 7.34 -15.71
CA HIS A 143 0.21 6.96 -14.37
C HIS A 143 -0.64 7.71 -13.35
N TYR A 144 -1.18 6.99 -12.39
CA TYR A 144 -1.96 7.56 -11.29
C TYR A 144 -1.37 7.14 -9.95
N ARG A 145 -1.17 8.08 -9.05
CA ARG A 145 -0.79 7.75 -7.67
C ARG A 145 -2.01 7.19 -6.94
N VAL A 146 -1.89 5.99 -6.37
CA VAL A 146 -3.02 5.30 -5.74
C VAL A 146 -3.51 6.00 -4.47
N ASP A 147 -2.61 6.72 -3.75
CA ASP A 147 -2.97 7.52 -2.58
C ASP A 147 -3.84 8.75 -2.91
N LYS A 148 -3.92 9.14 -4.20
CA LYS A 148 -4.76 10.24 -4.70
C LYS A 148 -6.06 9.76 -5.36
N MET A 149 -6.38 8.48 -5.26
CA MET A 149 -7.59 7.87 -5.79
C MET A 149 -8.61 7.63 -4.68
N THR A 150 -9.89 7.81 -4.98
CA THR A 150 -11.01 7.49 -4.09
C THR A 150 -12.15 6.85 -4.89
N ASP A 151 -13.02 6.14 -4.18
CA ASP A 151 -14.24 5.52 -4.74
C ASP A 151 -13.92 4.63 -5.97
N ILE A 152 -12.87 3.80 -5.82
CA ILE A 152 -12.49 2.85 -6.86
C ILE A 152 -13.54 1.74 -6.90
N SER A 153 -13.98 1.39 -8.10
CA SER A 153 -14.82 0.21 -8.31
C SER A 153 -14.53 -0.41 -9.68
N ALA A 154 -14.49 -1.74 -9.71
CA ALA A 154 -14.42 -2.50 -10.95
C ALA A 154 -15.73 -2.33 -11.77
N LEU A 155 -15.60 -2.33 -13.08
CA LEU A 155 -16.69 -2.30 -14.05
C LEU A 155 -16.86 -3.68 -14.69
N GLU A 156 -17.99 -3.92 -15.31
CA GLU A 156 -18.22 -5.16 -16.08
C GLU A 156 -17.44 -5.21 -17.40
N ALA A 157 -16.99 -4.06 -17.91
CA ALA A 157 -16.24 -3.96 -19.15
C ALA A 157 -14.84 -4.58 -19.03
N PRO A 158 -14.36 -5.34 -20.05
CA PRO A 158 -13.02 -5.88 -20.08
C PRO A 158 -11.98 -4.76 -20.26
N ARG A 159 -10.72 -5.04 -19.90
CA ARG A 159 -9.62 -4.09 -20.10
C ARG A 159 -9.26 -3.96 -21.57
N GLU A 160 -8.78 -2.78 -21.92
CA GLU A 160 -8.23 -2.43 -23.23
C GLU A 160 -6.75 -2.05 -23.11
N GLY A 161 -6.02 -2.01 -24.23
CA GLY A 161 -4.63 -1.58 -24.28
C GLY A 161 -3.65 -2.53 -23.58
N THR A 162 -3.97 -3.83 -23.55
CA THR A 162 -3.17 -4.88 -22.89
C THR A 162 -2.17 -5.55 -23.82
N GLU A 163 -2.19 -5.26 -25.13
CA GLU A 163 -1.53 -6.04 -26.19
C GLU A 163 -0.01 -6.10 -26.04
N ASP A 164 0.63 -5.04 -25.55
CA ASP A 164 2.11 -4.93 -25.48
C ASP A 164 2.66 -4.96 -24.05
N LEU A 165 1.88 -5.44 -23.06
CA LEU A 165 2.30 -5.42 -21.65
C LEU A 165 3.57 -6.23 -21.39
N SER A 166 3.77 -7.34 -22.12
CA SER A 166 4.95 -8.22 -21.97
C SER A 166 6.26 -7.59 -22.47
N GLN A 167 6.17 -6.55 -23.31
CA GLN A 167 7.32 -5.82 -23.87
C GLN A 167 7.62 -4.51 -23.12
N LEU A 168 6.77 -4.13 -22.18
CA LEU A 168 6.97 -2.90 -21.40
C LEU A 168 8.05 -3.10 -20.34
N ASP A 169 9.10 -2.31 -20.44
CA ASP A 169 10.01 -2.11 -19.30
C ASP A 169 9.29 -1.25 -18.26
N LEU A 170 8.60 -1.92 -17.32
CA LEU A 170 7.85 -1.27 -16.25
C LEU A 170 8.77 -0.44 -15.35
N SER A 171 10.05 -0.79 -15.24
CA SER A 171 11.02 -0.06 -14.42
C SER A 171 11.41 1.29 -15.04
N ALA A 172 11.59 1.33 -16.37
CA ALA A 172 11.83 2.57 -17.10
C ALA A 172 10.59 3.49 -17.08
N SER A 173 9.39 2.93 -17.13
CA SER A 173 8.13 3.69 -17.15
C SER A 173 7.91 4.56 -15.91
N VAL A 174 8.39 4.13 -14.73
CA VAL A 174 8.28 4.89 -13.47
C VAL A 174 9.21 6.10 -13.45
N SER A 175 10.43 5.95 -13.99
CA SER A 175 11.42 7.02 -14.02
C SER A 175 10.96 8.24 -14.82
N TYR A 176 10.17 8.05 -15.88
CA TYR A 176 9.60 9.14 -16.67
C TYR A 176 8.50 9.93 -15.94
N THR A 177 7.82 9.34 -14.96
CA THR A 177 6.75 10.01 -14.21
C THR A 177 7.28 11.14 -13.31
N HIS A 178 8.53 11.07 -12.89
CA HIS A 178 9.17 12.12 -12.09
C HIS A 178 9.63 13.33 -12.92
N LEU A 179 9.80 13.17 -14.24
CA LEU A 179 10.25 14.23 -15.14
C LEU A 179 9.10 15.04 -15.77
N THR A 180 7.86 14.56 -15.69
CA THR A 180 6.70 15.18 -16.35
C THR A 180 5.56 15.50 -15.39
N LEU A 181 5.85 16.06 -14.22
CA LEU A 181 4.84 16.77 -13.45
C LEU A 181 4.61 18.11 -14.17
N PRO A 182 3.43 18.35 -14.79
CA PRO A 182 3.13 19.68 -15.28
C PRO A 182 3.04 20.61 -14.07
N THR A 183 3.82 21.68 -14.14
CA THR A 183 3.75 22.88 -13.27
C THR A 183 2.34 23.41 -13.15
#